data_7de14f612542b167e9b4993993352b95
#
_entry.id   7de14f612542b167e9b4993993352b95
#
_cell.length_a   1.000
_cell.length_b   1.000
_cell.length_c   1.000
_cell.angle_alpha   90.00
_cell.angle_beta   90.00
_cell.angle_gamma   90.00
#
_symmetry.space_group_name_H-M   'P 1'
#
loop_
_entity.id
_entity.type
_entity.pdbx_description
1 polymer ?
#
loop_
_entity_poly.entity_id
_entity_poly.type
_entity_poly.pdbx_seq_one_letter_code
_entity_poly.pdbx_strand_id
1 'polypeptide(L)'
;MSQDLRELVRSKVVIGDGAMGTLLAERGVGFGHPYARANVTHPEMVAGIHEEYVRAGAGVIETNTFSANRFKLQIHELEDRVREVNEAGARLARRAADSAETGDGALVLGAIGPLGRPLCPVGPVTEEEARSVFLEQAEALLEGGADALLLETFTDLVELRLAHEAVRRFGVPVLAYKTFVEDGETLSEGLPGRAAREISSLGVDLAGANCTVGPQRMVGIIEGMAAEVGPVAAYPNPGLPQLVDGKVRFRRDVDHFALYGRKLAEAGARLVGGCCGTTPEHVKALADALRNFRPENAPARSVGVRTVEEEEPEEVLDRPATELAEKLKTGFAVAVEVDLPRGNDITKVVEAARRLKGRGVDAIDISDGARARLRMHPVAAARIVQEEAGIEVVAHISCRDRNIIGLQSDLLGAAALGVKNILAVTGDPTQIGDYPEATGVFDTDSVGLVHVLAKMNRGEDLAGNSIGDPPGFLVGSAFNPTAEDLDGEIEKLRRKIGAGAHAFWTQPVFEIGALELALERLGDLDPCLLLGLMPLRSARQAEFLHHEVPGVNIPKPVRDKLSQLSLEDAPKYGVEVAQEILSKAQPLVNGAYIMPPASAPDLAGEVVKAVSTQRSAVS
;
A
#
# COMPACT_ATOMS: atom_id res chain seq x y z
N MET A 1 18.85 34.26 -24.14
CA MET A 1 17.55 33.55 -24.40
C MET A 1 17.60 32.31 -23.54
N SER A 2 16.66 32.09 -22.62
CA SER A 2 16.62 30.85 -21.83
C SER A 2 16.40 29.69 -22.81
N GLN A 3 17.26 28.68 -22.74
CA GLN A 3 17.10 27.48 -23.56
C GLN A 3 15.87 26.72 -23.06
N ASP A 4 14.93 26.38 -23.96
CA ASP A 4 13.78 25.54 -23.59
C ASP A 4 14.23 24.08 -23.46
N LEU A 5 14.02 23.48 -22.29
CA LEU A 5 14.38 22.08 -22.03
C LEU A 5 13.76 21.12 -23.06
N ARG A 6 12.54 21.41 -23.52
CA ARG A 6 11.83 20.62 -24.54
C ARG A 6 12.59 20.54 -25.87
N GLU A 7 13.21 21.66 -26.27
CA GLU A 7 14.03 21.72 -27.49
C GLU A 7 15.37 21.03 -27.31
N LEU A 8 15.97 21.17 -26.13
CA LEU A 8 17.27 20.56 -25.81
C LEU A 8 17.21 19.03 -25.88
N VAL A 9 16.24 18.40 -25.22
CA VAL A 9 16.12 16.93 -25.19
C VAL A 9 15.70 16.32 -26.53
N ARG A 10 15.16 17.13 -27.46
CA ARG A 10 14.88 16.71 -28.83
C ARG A 10 16.11 16.74 -29.73
N SER A 11 17.02 17.67 -29.49
CA SER A 11 18.16 17.94 -30.39
C SER A 11 19.45 17.22 -29.99
N LYS A 12 19.68 16.97 -28.71
CA LYS A 12 20.91 16.35 -28.17
C LYS A 12 20.65 15.53 -26.93
N VAL A 13 21.66 14.76 -26.50
CA VAL A 13 21.66 14.19 -25.14
C VAL A 13 22.12 15.28 -24.17
N VAL A 14 21.32 15.54 -23.16
CA VAL A 14 21.60 16.49 -22.08
C VAL A 14 22.21 15.73 -20.92
N ILE A 15 23.25 16.28 -20.30
CA ILE A 15 23.87 15.73 -19.11
C ILE A 15 23.18 16.31 -17.89
N GLY A 16 22.64 15.44 -17.04
CA GLY A 16 22.15 15.79 -15.72
C GLY A 16 23.24 15.77 -14.66
N ASP A 17 22.92 16.23 -13.48
CA ASP A 17 23.79 16.15 -12.31
C ASP A 17 23.77 14.76 -11.65
N GLY A 18 24.13 14.70 -10.37
CA GLY A 18 24.20 13.49 -9.56
C GLY A 18 23.71 13.70 -8.14
N ALA A 19 24.07 12.78 -7.26
CA ALA A 19 23.56 12.73 -5.90
C ALA A 19 23.91 13.97 -5.07
N MET A 20 22.91 14.60 -4.48
CA MET A 20 23.09 15.65 -3.46
C MET A 20 23.19 15.05 -2.05
N GLY A 21 22.21 14.24 -1.64
CA GLY A 21 22.10 13.73 -0.27
C GLY A 21 23.30 12.89 0.18
N THR A 22 23.84 12.01 -0.68
CA THR A 22 25.03 11.20 -0.36
C THR A 22 26.29 12.05 -0.21
N LEU A 23 26.46 13.09 -1.00
CA LEU A 23 27.59 14.02 -0.87
C LEU A 23 27.49 14.88 0.40
N LEU A 24 26.29 15.35 0.75
CA LEU A 24 26.07 16.05 2.02
C LEU A 24 26.40 15.16 3.21
N ALA A 25 25.98 13.89 3.19
CA ALA A 25 26.32 12.92 4.23
C ALA A 25 27.84 12.68 4.34
N GLU A 26 28.54 12.55 3.24
CA GLU A 26 29.99 12.39 3.20
C GLU A 26 30.74 13.62 3.72
N ARG A 27 30.16 14.83 3.52
CA ARG A 27 30.69 16.10 4.01
C ARG A 27 30.29 16.43 5.44
N GLY A 28 29.61 15.49 6.13
CA GLY A 28 29.33 15.58 7.57
C GLY A 28 27.95 16.10 7.95
N VAL A 29 27.03 16.27 7.00
CA VAL A 29 25.62 16.47 7.32
C VAL A 29 25.05 15.15 7.82
N GLY A 30 24.69 15.09 9.12
CA GLY A 30 24.33 13.84 9.79
C GLY A 30 23.10 13.15 9.21
N PHE A 31 23.09 11.82 9.26
CA PHE A 31 21.89 11.01 9.05
C PHE A 31 20.89 11.32 10.18
N GLY A 32 19.59 11.43 9.86
CA GLY A 32 18.54 11.70 10.85
C GLY A 32 17.85 13.06 10.70
N HIS A 33 18.28 13.86 9.71
CA HIS A 33 17.57 15.07 9.28
C HIS A 33 17.32 15.04 7.77
N PRO A 34 16.24 15.65 7.25
CA PRO A 34 16.04 15.76 5.82
C PRO A 34 17.19 16.59 5.21
N TYR A 35 17.87 16.06 4.19
CA TYR A 35 18.98 16.77 3.55
C TYR A 35 18.57 18.11 2.96
N ALA A 36 17.29 18.30 2.63
CA ALA A 36 16.73 19.58 2.21
C ALA A 36 16.92 20.71 3.27
N ARG A 37 16.99 20.37 4.57
CA ARG A 37 17.30 21.34 5.64
C ARG A 37 18.64 22.02 5.42
N ALA A 38 19.60 21.34 4.74
CA ALA A 38 20.92 21.90 4.46
C ALA A 38 20.85 23.16 3.59
N ASN A 39 19.76 23.37 2.84
CA ASN A 39 19.54 24.60 2.08
C ASN A 39 19.57 25.85 2.96
N VAL A 40 19.18 25.70 4.23
CA VAL A 40 19.14 26.79 5.22
C VAL A 40 20.29 26.69 6.20
N THR A 41 20.68 25.50 6.63
CA THR A 41 21.72 25.31 7.66
C THR A 41 23.15 25.26 7.12
N HIS A 42 23.34 24.84 5.87
CA HIS A 42 24.65 24.69 5.21
C HIS A 42 24.59 25.18 3.75
N PRO A 43 24.11 26.42 3.48
CA PRO A 43 23.81 26.88 2.13
C PRO A 43 25.05 26.87 1.21
N GLU A 44 26.24 27.23 1.71
CA GLU A 44 27.45 27.25 0.91
C GLU A 44 27.93 25.84 0.52
N MET A 45 27.65 24.84 1.36
CA MET A 45 27.97 23.45 1.01
C MET A 45 27.05 22.95 -0.11
N VAL A 46 25.74 23.24 -0.04
CA VAL A 46 24.78 22.90 -1.08
C VAL A 46 25.14 23.58 -2.40
N ALA A 47 25.39 24.90 -2.37
CA ALA A 47 25.82 25.65 -3.57
C ALA A 47 27.11 25.10 -4.16
N GLY A 48 28.12 24.81 -3.33
CA GLY A 48 29.39 24.24 -3.78
C GLY A 48 29.23 22.90 -4.49
N ILE A 49 28.32 22.02 -4.02
CA ILE A 49 28.02 20.74 -4.71
C ILE A 49 27.39 21.01 -6.08
N HIS A 50 26.41 21.90 -6.19
CA HIS A 50 25.83 22.27 -7.48
C HIS A 50 26.89 22.83 -8.44
N GLU A 51 27.77 23.72 -7.97
CA GLU A 51 28.87 24.26 -8.80
C GLU A 51 29.82 23.17 -9.27
N GLU A 52 30.12 22.17 -8.43
CA GLU A 52 30.96 21.03 -8.83
C GLU A 52 30.32 20.23 -9.95
N TYR A 53 28.98 19.99 -9.92
CA TYR A 53 28.29 19.33 -11.00
C TYR A 53 28.23 20.14 -12.28
N VAL A 54 28.00 21.45 -12.20
CA VAL A 54 28.05 22.32 -13.38
C VAL A 54 29.46 22.32 -14.00
N ARG A 55 30.49 22.42 -13.18
CA ARG A 55 31.91 22.30 -13.66
C ARG A 55 32.23 20.93 -14.25
N ALA A 56 31.55 19.87 -13.79
CA ALA A 56 31.68 18.52 -14.34
C ALA A 56 30.99 18.36 -15.72
N GLY A 57 30.20 19.33 -16.14
CA GLY A 57 29.54 19.33 -17.45
C GLY A 57 28.04 19.07 -17.39
N ALA A 58 27.41 19.14 -16.21
CA ALA A 58 25.95 19.08 -16.10
C ALA A 58 25.30 20.31 -16.78
N GLY A 59 24.44 20.09 -17.75
CA GLY A 59 23.59 21.09 -18.40
C GLY A 59 22.22 21.26 -17.70
N VAL A 60 21.91 20.36 -16.77
CA VAL A 60 20.72 20.37 -15.92
C VAL A 60 21.13 19.99 -14.52
N ILE A 61 20.65 20.72 -13.51
CA ILE A 61 20.86 20.42 -12.09
C ILE A 61 19.54 20.36 -11.33
N GLU A 62 19.42 19.42 -10.40
CA GLU A 62 18.25 19.19 -9.57
C GLU A 62 18.41 19.92 -8.22
N THR A 63 17.35 20.57 -7.73
CA THR A 63 17.39 21.24 -6.43
C THR A 63 17.49 20.23 -5.27
N ASN A 64 18.11 20.62 -4.15
CA ASN A 64 18.14 19.79 -2.94
C ASN A 64 16.81 19.85 -2.18
N THR A 65 15.73 19.39 -2.81
CA THR A 65 14.36 19.53 -2.27
C THR A 65 13.50 18.26 -2.34
N PHE A 66 14.05 17.12 -2.77
CA PHE A 66 13.38 15.81 -2.83
C PHE A 66 12.55 15.47 -1.60
N SER A 67 13.03 15.79 -0.40
CA SER A 67 12.38 15.52 0.88
C SER A 67 11.77 16.76 1.55
N ALA A 68 11.47 17.81 0.77
CA ALA A 68 11.04 19.10 1.29
C ALA A 68 9.52 19.33 1.25
N ASN A 69 8.72 18.29 1.15
CA ASN A 69 7.28 18.40 1.32
C ASN A 69 6.86 18.43 2.80
N ARG A 70 5.66 18.94 3.09
CA ARG A 70 5.11 19.11 4.42
C ARG A 70 5.17 17.84 5.28
N PHE A 71 4.80 16.67 4.74
CA PHE A 71 4.75 15.42 5.50
C PHE A 71 6.14 14.90 5.88
N LYS A 72 7.12 15.00 4.98
CA LYS A 72 8.51 14.60 5.28
C LYS A 72 9.18 15.58 6.25
N LEU A 73 8.88 16.87 6.14
CA LEU A 73 9.40 17.87 7.06
C LEU A 73 8.75 17.78 8.45
N GLN A 74 7.49 17.36 8.57
CA GLN A 74 6.78 17.19 9.84
C GLN A 74 7.46 16.19 10.78
N ILE A 75 8.07 15.12 10.24
CA ILE A 75 8.83 14.14 11.03
C ILE A 75 9.96 14.82 11.84
N HIS A 76 10.37 16.01 11.41
CA HIS A 76 11.47 16.79 11.99
C HIS A 76 11.01 18.13 12.56
N GLU A 77 9.71 18.33 12.78
CA GLU A 77 9.11 19.58 13.29
C GLU A 77 9.45 20.81 12.42
N LEU A 78 9.45 20.63 11.09
CA LEU A 78 9.80 21.64 10.09
C LEU A 78 8.67 21.90 9.07
N GLU A 79 7.46 21.42 9.32
CA GLU A 79 6.29 21.52 8.42
C GLU A 79 5.89 22.95 8.09
N ASP A 80 6.17 23.92 8.98
CA ASP A 80 5.89 25.34 8.76
C ASP A 80 6.97 26.04 7.92
N ARG A 81 8.05 25.34 7.56
CA ARG A 81 9.19 25.86 6.81
C ARG A 81 9.29 25.33 5.38
N VAL A 82 8.22 24.72 4.86
CA VAL A 82 8.19 24.15 3.49
C VAL A 82 8.64 25.19 2.48
N ARG A 83 8.01 26.37 2.49
CA ARG A 83 8.31 27.45 1.55
C ARG A 83 9.77 27.90 1.65
N GLU A 84 10.25 28.20 2.83
CA GLU A 84 11.62 28.66 3.09
C GLU A 84 12.67 27.66 2.55
N VAL A 85 12.50 26.38 2.86
CA VAL A 85 13.45 25.32 2.48
C VAL A 85 13.50 25.12 0.95
N ASN A 86 12.34 25.15 0.29
CA ASN A 86 12.24 24.95 -1.16
C ASN A 86 12.75 26.17 -1.93
N GLU A 87 12.35 27.39 -1.56
CA GLU A 87 12.87 28.62 -2.16
C GLU A 87 14.40 28.73 -2.01
N ALA A 88 14.92 28.43 -0.81
CA ALA A 88 16.36 28.44 -0.58
C ALA A 88 17.07 27.44 -1.49
N GLY A 89 16.56 26.21 -1.59
CA GLY A 89 17.13 25.16 -2.47
C GLY A 89 17.18 25.58 -3.94
N ALA A 90 16.08 26.14 -4.44
CA ALA A 90 16.01 26.62 -5.83
C ALA A 90 16.95 27.80 -6.08
N ARG A 91 17.04 28.78 -5.16
CA ARG A 91 17.97 29.92 -5.26
C ARG A 91 19.43 29.49 -5.26
N LEU A 92 19.80 28.47 -4.44
CA LEU A 92 21.17 27.96 -4.41
C LEU A 92 21.55 27.28 -5.72
N ALA A 93 20.64 26.45 -6.27
CA ALA A 93 20.84 25.83 -7.59
C ALA A 93 20.93 26.90 -8.70
N ARG A 94 20.04 27.90 -8.70
CA ARG A 94 20.06 29.00 -9.66
C ARG A 94 21.38 29.77 -9.61
N ARG A 95 21.87 30.12 -8.40
CA ARG A 95 23.16 30.77 -8.24
C ARG A 95 24.31 29.97 -8.85
N ALA A 96 24.32 28.65 -8.63
CA ALA A 96 25.33 27.77 -9.20
C ALA A 96 25.22 27.66 -10.74
N ALA A 97 23.99 27.56 -11.25
CA ALA A 97 23.74 27.50 -12.70
C ALA A 97 24.17 28.79 -13.41
N ASP A 98 23.96 29.96 -12.81
CA ASP A 98 24.31 31.26 -13.38
C ASP A 98 25.81 31.58 -13.23
N SER A 99 26.53 30.95 -12.29
CA SER A 99 27.95 31.17 -12.07
C SER A 99 28.87 30.46 -13.08
N ALA A 100 28.30 29.64 -13.96
CA ALA A 100 29.08 28.88 -14.93
C ALA A 100 29.77 29.80 -15.96
N GLU A 101 31.08 29.79 -16.01
CA GLU A 101 31.90 30.45 -17.03
C GLU A 101 31.72 29.90 -18.46
N THR A 102 30.90 28.85 -18.60
CA THR A 102 30.65 28.10 -19.84
C THR A 102 29.42 28.62 -20.58
N GLY A 103 29.37 29.85 -20.96
CA GLY A 103 28.49 30.52 -21.95
C GLY A 103 27.00 30.15 -22.06
N ASP A 104 26.59 28.94 -21.74
CA ASP A 104 25.25 28.42 -21.94
C ASP A 104 24.46 28.12 -20.63
N GLY A 105 24.99 28.36 -19.43
CA GLY A 105 24.31 28.12 -18.14
C GLY A 105 23.61 26.75 -18.02
N ALA A 106 23.40 26.26 -16.80
CA ALA A 106 22.61 25.06 -16.57
C ALA A 106 21.14 25.41 -16.31
N LEU A 107 20.21 24.51 -16.69
CA LEU A 107 18.81 24.60 -16.28
C LEU A 107 18.62 24.05 -14.88
N VAL A 108 17.71 24.63 -14.11
CA VAL A 108 17.38 24.22 -12.74
C VAL A 108 16.05 23.47 -12.72
N LEU A 109 16.09 22.21 -12.32
CA LEU A 109 14.89 21.40 -12.08
C LEU A 109 14.51 21.45 -10.61
N GLY A 110 13.29 21.93 -10.33
CA GLY A 110 12.71 21.87 -9.00
C GLY A 110 12.31 20.43 -8.66
N ALA A 111 13.12 19.75 -7.83
CA ALA A 111 12.93 18.34 -7.48
C ALA A 111 11.83 18.15 -6.44
N ILE A 112 10.84 17.31 -6.75
CA ILE A 112 9.69 16.94 -5.94
C ILE A 112 9.64 15.42 -5.84
N GLY A 113 9.80 14.88 -4.63
CA GLY A 113 9.70 13.46 -4.36
C GLY A 113 8.32 13.05 -3.84
N PRO A 114 8.06 11.74 -3.65
CA PRO A 114 6.82 11.23 -3.08
C PRO A 114 6.53 11.81 -1.69
N LEU A 115 5.26 11.78 -1.29
CA LEU A 115 4.78 12.32 -0.01
C LEU A 115 5.45 11.70 1.22
N GLY A 116 5.84 10.41 1.11
CA GLY A 116 6.36 9.65 2.25
C GLY A 116 5.28 9.13 3.19
N ARG A 117 4.02 9.25 2.79
CA ARG A 117 2.85 8.66 3.45
C ARG A 117 1.94 8.04 2.41
N PRO A 118 1.37 6.85 2.67
CA PRO A 118 0.50 6.21 1.70
C PRO A 118 -0.82 6.96 1.52
N LEU A 119 -1.32 6.93 0.28
CA LEU A 119 -2.61 7.49 -0.08
C LEU A 119 -3.78 6.65 0.44
N CYS A 120 -4.96 7.25 0.60
CA CYS A 120 -6.18 6.49 0.74
C CYS A 120 -6.37 5.55 -0.47
N PRO A 121 -6.87 4.30 -0.25
CA PRO A 121 -7.39 3.74 1.01
C PRO A 121 -6.34 3.06 1.90
N VAL A 122 -5.09 2.92 1.45
CA VAL A 122 -4.01 2.24 2.19
C VAL A 122 -3.56 3.06 3.39
N GLY A 123 -3.39 4.37 3.22
CA GLY A 123 -3.01 5.33 4.26
C GLY A 123 -4.05 6.42 4.47
N PRO A 124 -3.71 7.43 5.30
CA PRO A 124 -4.66 8.47 5.67
C PRO A 124 -4.76 9.63 4.66
N VAL A 125 -3.82 9.74 3.71
CA VAL A 125 -3.70 10.91 2.85
C VAL A 125 -4.74 10.88 1.73
N THR A 126 -5.61 11.87 1.69
CA THR A 126 -6.60 12.01 0.61
C THR A 126 -5.94 12.56 -0.67
N GLU A 127 -6.58 12.35 -1.83
CA GLU A 127 -6.09 12.91 -3.09
C GLU A 127 -6.01 14.44 -3.06
N GLU A 128 -6.96 15.10 -2.38
CA GLU A 128 -7.00 16.56 -2.25
C GLU A 128 -5.83 17.07 -1.39
N GLU A 129 -5.57 16.42 -0.25
CA GLU A 129 -4.37 16.71 0.56
C GLU A 129 -3.09 16.50 -0.23
N ALA A 130 -2.97 15.39 -0.95
CA ALA A 130 -1.81 15.10 -1.79
C ALA A 130 -1.54 16.23 -2.79
N ARG A 131 -2.59 16.63 -3.55
CA ARG A 131 -2.47 17.75 -4.51
C ARG A 131 -2.06 19.05 -3.82
N SER A 132 -2.61 19.35 -2.64
CA SER A 132 -2.27 20.56 -1.88
C SER A 132 -0.80 20.58 -1.46
N VAL A 133 -0.27 19.45 -0.98
CA VAL A 133 1.13 19.33 -0.55
C VAL A 133 2.10 19.48 -1.73
N PHE A 134 1.81 18.86 -2.87
CA PHE A 134 2.63 19.01 -4.07
C PHE A 134 2.57 20.44 -4.64
N LEU A 135 1.40 21.08 -4.59
CA LEU A 135 1.22 22.44 -5.03
C LEU A 135 2.06 23.42 -4.21
N GLU A 136 2.01 23.32 -2.87
CA GLU A 136 2.79 24.15 -1.95
C GLU A 136 4.29 24.08 -2.24
N GLN A 137 4.80 22.88 -2.49
CA GLN A 137 6.21 22.68 -2.81
C GLN A 137 6.59 23.28 -4.18
N ALA A 138 5.76 23.03 -5.19
CA ALA A 138 5.99 23.53 -6.55
C ALA A 138 5.99 25.06 -6.63
N GLU A 139 5.06 25.73 -5.95
CA GLU A 139 5.01 27.21 -5.88
C GLU A 139 6.33 27.77 -5.33
N ALA A 140 6.81 27.24 -4.21
CA ALA A 140 8.05 27.69 -3.61
C ALA A 140 9.29 27.46 -4.49
N LEU A 141 9.35 26.34 -5.21
CA LEU A 141 10.43 26.02 -6.14
C LEU A 141 10.50 27.01 -7.32
N LEU A 142 9.35 27.33 -7.90
CA LEU A 142 9.27 28.29 -9.01
C LEU A 142 9.59 29.72 -8.57
N GLU A 143 9.12 30.13 -7.40
CA GLU A 143 9.49 31.45 -6.80
C GLU A 143 10.99 31.52 -6.47
N GLY A 144 11.61 30.39 -6.14
CA GLY A 144 13.05 30.28 -5.95
C GLY A 144 13.88 30.30 -7.24
N GLY A 145 13.23 30.21 -8.42
CA GLY A 145 13.89 30.34 -9.74
C GLY A 145 14.15 29.01 -10.45
N ALA A 146 13.38 27.96 -10.19
CA ALA A 146 13.41 26.74 -11.00
C ALA A 146 12.86 27.00 -12.41
N ASP A 147 13.51 26.45 -13.45
CA ASP A 147 13.12 26.57 -14.86
C ASP A 147 12.05 25.52 -15.25
N ALA A 148 12.06 24.38 -14.56
CA ALA A 148 11.16 23.25 -14.78
C ALA A 148 10.92 22.50 -13.47
N LEU A 149 9.91 21.64 -13.43
CA LEU A 149 9.62 20.79 -12.28
C LEU A 149 9.93 19.33 -12.59
N LEU A 150 10.53 18.65 -11.64
CA LEU A 150 10.88 17.24 -11.71
C LEU A 150 10.16 16.45 -10.63
N LEU A 151 9.29 15.54 -11.05
CA LEU A 151 8.64 14.55 -10.19
C LEU A 151 9.50 13.29 -10.20
N GLU A 152 10.28 13.03 -9.15
CA GLU A 152 11.29 11.97 -9.14
C GLU A 152 11.04 10.88 -8.09
N THR A 153 11.50 9.67 -8.39
CA THR A 153 11.53 8.52 -7.46
C THR A 153 10.13 8.07 -7.01
N PHE A 154 9.13 8.20 -7.87
CA PHE A 154 7.79 7.69 -7.61
C PHE A 154 7.72 6.19 -7.90
N THR A 155 7.22 5.42 -6.94
CA THR A 155 6.90 3.99 -7.10
C THR A 155 5.42 3.80 -7.49
N ASP A 156 4.52 4.63 -6.98
CA ASP A 156 3.09 4.61 -7.25
C ASP A 156 2.70 5.60 -8.36
N LEU A 157 2.10 5.10 -9.44
CA LEU A 157 1.65 5.91 -10.57
C LEU A 157 0.42 6.76 -10.23
N VAL A 158 -0.40 6.35 -9.26
CA VAL A 158 -1.52 7.18 -8.76
C VAL A 158 -0.98 8.41 -8.05
N GLU A 159 0.01 8.26 -7.19
CA GLU A 159 0.66 9.39 -6.52
C GLU A 159 1.36 10.31 -7.52
N LEU A 160 2.06 9.75 -8.51
CA LEU A 160 2.70 10.53 -9.58
C LEU A 160 1.69 11.32 -10.40
N ARG A 161 0.53 10.74 -10.71
CA ARG A 161 -0.57 11.43 -11.40
C ARG A 161 -1.07 12.64 -10.58
N LEU A 162 -1.29 12.47 -9.28
CA LEU A 162 -1.74 13.55 -8.40
C LEU A 162 -0.69 14.68 -8.31
N ALA A 163 0.59 14.34 -8.24
CA ALA A 163 1.67 15.30 -8.28
C ALA A 163 1.66 16.09 -9.61
N HIS A 164 1.54 15.40 -10.75
CA HIS A 164 1.45 16.05 -12.05
C HIS A 164 0.21 16.96 -12.17
N GLU A 165 -0.97 16.50 -11.75
CA GLU A 165 -2.20 17.31 -11.74
C GLU A 165 -2.04 18.61 -10.94
N ALA A 166 -1.32 18.56 -9.82
CA ALA A 166 -1.05 19.74 -9.00
C ALA A 166 -0.12 20.75 -9.71
N VAL A 167 0.91 20.26 -10.42
CA VAL A 167 1.98 21.14 -10.96
C VAL A 167 1.76 21.61 -12.39
N ARG A 168 1.00 20.89 -13.23
CA ARG A 168 0.78 21.22 -14.66
C ARG A 168 0.20 22.61 -14.91
N ARG A 169 -0.48 23.18 -13.91
CA ARG A 169 -1.11 24.51 -13.97
C ARG A 169 -0.12 25.67 -14.16
N PHE A 170 1.15 25.47 -13.85
CA PHE A 170 2.18 26.53 -13.96
C PHE A 170 2.70 26.73 -15.38
N GLY A 171 2.44 25.80 -16.30
CA GLY A 171 2.84 25.92 -17.71
C GLY A 171 4.34 25.79 -17.98
N VAL A 172 5.15 25.48 -16.96
CA VAL A 172 6.58 25.18 -17.11
C VAL A 172 6.76 23.72 -17.54
N PRO A 173 7.93 23.33 -18.11
CA PRO A 173 8.21 21.94 -18.40
C PRO A 173 8.10 21.06 -17.15
N VAL A 174 7.49 19.86 -17.29
CA VAL A 174 7.37 18.87 -16.22
C VAL A 174 7.98 17.55 -16.67
N LEU A 175 8.96 17.07 -15.89
CA LEU A 175 9.56 15.75 -16.05
C LEU A 175 8.98 14.83 -14.97
N ALA A 176 8.81 13.54 -15.31
CA ALA A 176 8.27 12.57 -14.35
C ALA A 176 9.01 11.24 -14.43
N TYR A 177 9.61 10.83 -13.31
CA TYR A 177 10.44 9.62 -13.22
C TYR A 177 9.81 8.59 -12.28
N LYS A 178 9.68 7.38 -12.80
CA LYS A 178 9.30 6.21 -12.01
C LYS A 178 10.54 5.48 -11.53
N THR A 179 10.49 5.01 -10.31
CA THR A 179 11.45 4.07 -9.76
C THR A 179 10.95 2.65 -9.94
N PHE A 180 11.82 1.78 -10.47
CA PHE A 180 11.55 0.35 -10.63
C PHE A 180 12.33 -0.41 -9.57
N VAL A 181 11.59 -1.09 -8.68
CA VAL A 181 12.19 -1.96 -7.66
C VAL A 181 12.30 -3.35 -8.26
N GLU A 182 13.51 -3.89 -8.32
CA GLU A 182 13.74 -5.26 -8.80
C GLU A 182 13.86 -6.21 -7.61
N ASP A 183 13.17 -7.33 -7.71
CA ASP A 183 13.37 -8.49 -6.86
C ASP A 183 14.15 -9.53 -7.68
N GLY A 184 15.49 -9.47 -7.58
CA GLY A 184 16.42 -10.45 -8.16
C GLY A 184 16.58 -10.43 -9.67
N GLU A 185 15.84 -11.18 -10.48
CA GLU A 185 16.12 -11.38 -11.90
C GLU A 185 15.04 -10.89 -12.87
N THR A 186 13.86 -10.50 -12.41
CA THR A 186 12.74 -10.19 -13.32
C THR A 186 12.00 -8.91 -12.96
N LEU A 187 12.26 -7.83 -13.69
CA LEU A 187 11.20 -6.88 -13.99
C LEU A 187 10.13 -7.63 -14.80
N SER A 188 8.88 -7.52 -14.41
CA SER A 188 7.79 -8.09 -15.19
C SER A 188 7.91 -7.63 -16.64
N GLU A 189 7.91 -8.57 -17.58
CA GLU A 189 8.07 -8.29 -18.99
C GLU A 189 7.02 -7.25 -19.42
N GLY A 190 7.46 -6.15 -20.03
CA GLY A 190 6.59 -5.04 -20.44
C GLY A 190 6.25 -3.99 -19.39
N LEU A 191 6.60 -4.15 -18.12
CA LEU A 191 6.31 -3.16 -17.08
C LEU A 191 6.90 -1.76 -17.37
N PRO A 192 8.19 -1.60 -17.82
CA PRO A 192 8.72 -0.30 -18.16
C PRO A 192 7.96 0.42 -19.27
N GLY A 193 7.54 -0.30 -20.31
CA GLY A 193 6.77 0.24 -21.42
C GLY A 193 5.38 0.69 -21.00
N ARG A 194 4.66 -0.12 -20.21
CA ARG A 194 3.34 0.26 -19.65
C ARG A 194 3.43 1.52 -18.79
N ALA A 195 4.40 1.56 -17.89
CA ALA A 195 4.63 2.73 -17.04
C ALA A 195 4.94 3.98 -17.87
N ALA A 196 5.76 3.86 -18.92
CA ALA A 196 6.08 4.97 -19.81
C ALA A 196 4.84 5.50 -20.54
N ARG A 197 3.98 4.62 -21.07
CA ARG A 197 2.72 5.01 -21.70
C ARG A 197 1.81 5.76 -20.73
N GLU A 198 1.65 5.24 -19.52
CA GLU A 198 0.82 5.85 -18.49
C GLU A 198 1.34 7.24 -18.09
N ILE A 199 2.64 7.36 -17.81
CA ILE A 199 3.27 8.65 -17.49
C ILE A 199 3.12 9.63 -18.65
N SER A 200 3.39 9.20 -19.87
CA SER A 200 3.27 10.06 -21.06
C SER A 200 1.84 10.53 -21.32
N SER A 201 0.84 9.68 -21.01
CA SER A 201 -0.58 10.03 -21.15
C SER A 201 -1.02 11.19 -20.23
N LEU A 202 -0.28 11.44 -19.16
CA LEU A 202 -0.50 12.59 -18.27
C LEU A 202 -0.18 13.93 -18.97
N GLY A 203 0.64 13.91 -20.05
CA GLY A 203 1.09 15.10 -20.76
C GLY A 203 2.37 15.71 -20.19
N VAL A 204 3.23 14.89 -19.57
CA VAL A 204 4.58 15.31 -19.15
C VAL A 204 5.48 15.57 -20.36
N ASP A 205 6.47 16.45 -20.20
CA ASP A 205 7.40 16.79 -21.27
C ASP A 205 8.50 15.74 -21.48
N LEU A 206 8.86 15.00 -20.44
CA LEU A 206 9.79 13.89 -20.50
C LEU A 206 9.50 12.85 -19.40
N ALA A 207 9.21 11.62 -19.80
CA ALA A 207 9.13 10.48 -18.90
C ALA A 207 10.55 9.92 -18.63
N GLY A 208 10.76 9.26 -17.48
CA GLY A 208 12.05 8.69 -17.17
C GLY A 208 12.03 7.64 -16.06
N ALA A 209 13.24 7.12 -15.80
CA ALA A 209 13.50 6.21 -14.68
C ALA A 209 14.68 6.69 -13.85
N ASN A 210 14.58 6.59 -12.53
CA ASN A 210 15.68 6.96 -11.63
C ASN A 210 15.78 6.05 -10.42
N CYS A 211 16.98 6.05 -9.81
CA CYS A 211 17.30 5.39 -8.55
C CYS A 211 17.19 3.86 -8.59
N THR A 212 17.35 3.20 -7.44
CA THR A 212 17.27 1.76 -7.09
C THR A 212 18.19 0.82 -7.85
N VAL A 213 18.38 1.01 -9.14
CA VAL A 213 19.20 0.12 -9.99
C VAL A 213 20.48 0.79 -10.47
N GLY A 214 21.49 -0.04 -10.77
CA GLY A 214 22.74 0.42 -11.41
C GLY A 214 22.57 0.67 -12.91
N PRO A 215 23.58 1.31 -13.56
CA PRO A 215 23.45 1.77 -14.94
C PRO A 215 23.28 0.61 -15.93
N GLN A 216 23.87 -0.56 -15.65
CA GLN A 216 23.74 -1.74 -16.51
C GLN A 216 22.30 -2.23 -16.61
N ARG A 217 21.60 -2.35 -15.48
CA ARG A 217 20.20 -2.81 -15.42
C ARG A 217 19.24 -1.77 -15.96
N MET A 218 19.53 -0.49 -15.74
CA MET A 218 18.70 0.59 -16.24
C MET A 218 18.61 0.61 -17.79
N VAL A 219 19.61 0.06 -18.52
CA VAL A 219 19.54 0.00 -19.99
C VAL A 219 18.26 -0.71 -20.47
N GLY A 220 17.93 -1.88 -19.92
CA GLY A 220 16.72 -2.61 -20.31
C GLY A 220 15.43 -1.86 -19.96
N ILE A 221 15.40 -1.14 -18.84
CA ILE A 221 14.28 -0.28 -18.46
C ILE A 221 14.09 0.82 -19.50
N ILE A 222 15.17 1.51 -19.86
CA ILE A 222 15.15 2.61 -20.84
C ILE A 222 14.78 2.10 -22.24
N GLU A 223 15.29 0.94 -22.66
CA GLU A 223 14.90 0.32 -23.92
C GLU A 223 13.38 0.06 -23.98
N GLY A 224 12.80 -0.51 -22.90
CA GLY A 224 11.35 -0.76 -22.81
C GLY A 224 10.51 0.52 -22.78
N MET A 225 10.95 1.55 -22.06
CA MET A 225 10.27 2.84 -22.02
C MET A 225 10.36 3.58 -23.36
N ALA A 226 11.56 3.68 -23.93
CA ALA A 226 11.80 4.43 -25.17
C ALA A 226 11.12 3.79 -26.39
N ALA A 227 10.92 2.49 -26.39
CA ALA A 227 10.15 1.79 -27.43
C ALA A 227 8.70 2.25 -27.52
N GLU A 228 8.12 2.70 -26.41
CA GLU A 228 6.70 3.09 -26.33
C GLU A 228 6.47 4.59 -26.52
N VAL A 229 7.37 5.43 -25.95
CA VAL A 229 7.12 6.88 -25.89
C VAL A 229 8.21 7.72 -26.55
N GLY A 230 9.26 7.11 -27.08
CA GLY A 230 10.40 7.81 -27.69
C GLY A 230 11.40 8.30 -26.63
N PRO A 231 11.87 9.57 -26.70
CA PRO A 231 12.87 10.10 -25.78
C PRO A 231 12.47 9.98 -24.31
N VAL A 232 13.40 9.50 -23.46
CA VAL A 232 13.21 9.36 -22.01
C VAL A 232 14.41 9.88 -21.23
N ALA A 233 14.28 9.99 -19.89
CA ALA A 233 15.36 10.31 -18.97
C ALA A 233 15.86 9.07 -18.22
N ALA A 234 17.15 9.07 -17.85
CA ALA A 234 17.79 7.98 -17.12
C ALA A 234 18.74 8.50 -16.04
N TYR A 235 18.45 8.19 -14.76
CA TYR A 235 19.27 8.57 -13.60
C TYR A 235 19.57 7.36 -12.70
N PRO A 236 20.47 6.45 -13.13
CA PRO A 236 20.87 5.28 -12.35
C PRO A 236 21.71 5.65 -11.12
N ASN A 237 21.72 4.75 -10.12
CA ASN A 237 22.76 4.71 -9.11
C ASN A 237 24.07 4.18 -9.74
N PRO A 238 25.28 4.41 -9.16
CA PRO A 238 26.52 3.87 -9.70
C PRO A 238 26.64 2.34 -9.49
N GLY A 239 25.74 1.76 -8.69
CA GLY A 239 25.63 0.35 -8.35
C GLY A 239 24.66 0.17 -7.21
N LEU A 240 24.59 -1.05 -6.64
CA LEU A 240 23.75 -1.31 -5.47
C LEU A 240 24.37 -0.73 -4.18
N PRO A 241 23.55 -0.24 -3.24
CA PRO A 241 24.01 0.22 -1.95
C PRO A 241 24.56 -0.92 -1.11
N GLN A 242 25.59 -0.65 -0.32
CA GLN A 242 26.15 -1.56 0.68
C GLN A 242 26.12 -0.89 2.05
N LEU A 243 25.73 -1.63 3.08
CA LEU A 243 25.80 -1.15 4.46
C LEU A 243 27.18 -1.49 5.04
N VAL A 244 28.00 -0.46 5.27
CA VAL A 244 29.33 -0.59 5.86
C VAL A 244 29.41 0.29 7.10
N ASP A 245 29.67 -0.29 8.27
CA ASP A 245 29.73 0.41 9.56
C ASP A 245 28.46 1.28 9.84
N GLY A 246 27.29 0.74 9.51
CA GLY A 246 26.00 1.44 9.69
C GLY A 246 25.75 2.59 8.71
N LYS A 247 26.60 2.77 7.70
CA LYS A 247 26.47 3.80 6.66
C LYS A 247 26.24 3.17 5.29
N VAL A 248 25.34 3.76 4.53
CA VAL A 248 25.11 3.39 3.14
C VAL A 248 26.27 3.89 2.29
N ARG A 249 26.93 2.98 1.58
CA ARG A 249 28.00 3.30 0.64
C ARG A 249 27.69 2.71 -0.73
N PHE A 250 28.19 3.37 -1.78
CA PHE A 250 28.11 2.91 -3.16
C PHE A 250 29.50 2.63 -3.72
N ARG A 251 29.57 1.65 -4.63
CA ARG A 251 30.81 1.40 -5.37
C ARG A 251 31.05 2.54 -6.37
N ARG A 252 32.27 3.09 -6.41
CA ARG A 252 32.65 4.22 -7.27
C ARG A 252 33.42 3.72 -8.50
N ASP A 253 32.71 3.12 -9.44
CA ASP A 253 33.27 2.69 -10.71
C ASP A 253 32.88 3.68 -11.81
N VAL A 254 33.68 4.74 -11.93
CA VAL A 254 33.42 5.88 -12.83
C VAL A 254 33.42 5.44 -14.31
N ASP A 255 34.34 4.55 -14.67
CA ASP A 255 34.47 4.06 -16.05
C ASP A 255 33.28 3.18 -16.45
N HIS A 256 32.85 2.32 -15.55
CA HIS A 256 31.62 1.52 -15.73
C HIS A 256 30.40 2.43 -15.89
N PHE A 257 30.25 3.46 -15.06
CA PHE A 257 29.15 4.40 -15.14
C PHE A 257 29.13 5.14 -16.48
N ALA A 258 30.27 5.64 -16.95
CA ALA A 258 30.38 6.33 -18.23
C ALA A 258 30.11 5.41 -19.43
N LEU A 259 30.60 4.16 -19.40
CA LEU A 259 30.34 3.15 -20.43
C LEU A 259 28.85 2.89 -20.58
N TYR A 260 28.12 2.67 -19.45
CA TYR A 260 26.70 2.38 -19.48
C TYR A 260 25.85 3.64 -19.69
N GLY A 261 26.33 4.81 -19.28
CA GLY A 261 25.70 6.09 -19.63
C GLY A 261 25.60 6.29 -21.15
N ARG A 262 26.63 5.87 -21.90
CA ARG A 262 26.57 5.84 -23.35
C ARG A 262 25.53 4.83 -23.88
N LYS A 263 25.45 3.64 -23.30
CA LYS A 263 24.43 2.65 -23.66
C LYS A 263 23.02 3.12 -23.36
N LEU A 264 22.81 3.87 -22.27
CA LEU A 264 21.51 4.51 -21.97
C LEU A 264 21.12 5.52 -23.07
N ALA A 265 22.06 6.33 -23.55
CA ALA A 265 21.80 7.24 -24.67
C ALA A 265 21.49 6.48 -25.97
N GLU A 266 22.20 5.37 -26.24
CA GLU A 266 21.93 4.46 -27.37
C GLU A 266 20.57 3.77 -27.24
N ALA A 267 20.12 3.48 -26.01
CA ALA A 267 18.79 2.90 -25.70
C ALA A 267 17.62 3.88 -25.85
N GLY A 268 17.89 5.19 -25.99
CA GLY A 268 16.85 6.21 -26.22
C GLY A 268 16.82 7.31 -25.16
N ALA A 269 17.68 7.27 -24.14
CA ALA A 269 17.76 8.37 -23.19
C ALA A 269 18.24 9.67 -23.86
N ARG A 270 17.61 10.79 -23.51
CA ARG A 270 17.97 12.14 -23.98
C ARG A 270 18.34 13.08 -22.85
N LEU A 271 18.07 12.70 -21.63
CA LEU A 271 18.60 13.32 -20.43
C LEU A 271 19.19 12.18 -19.58
N VAL A 272 20.52 12.24 -19.34
CA VAL A 272 21.26 11.21 -18.60
C VAL A 272 22.03 11.86 -17.47
N GLY A 273 21.74 11.45 -16.26
CA GLY A 273 22.42 11.91 -15.04
C GLY A 273 22.72 10.75 -14.10
N GLY A 274 22.83 11.03 -12.82
CA GLY A 274 23.04 10.04 -11.80
C GLY A 274 22.19 10.27 -10.56
N CYS A 275 21.80 9.21 -9.86
CA CYS A 275 21.07 9.28 -8.60
C CYS A 275 21.99 8.92 -7.42
N CYS A 276 21.47 8.33 -6.36
CA CYS A 276 22.19 8.05 -5.12
C CYS A 276 23.58 7.44 -5.32
N GLY A 277 24.59 8.02 -4.67
CA GLY A 277 25.99 7.55 -4.72
C GLY A 277 26.84 8.04 -5.91
N THR A 278 26.26 8.72 -6.90
CA THR A 278 27.02 9.36 -7.97
C THR A 278 27.72 10.64 -7.48
N THR A 279 28.78 11.01 -8.12
CA THR A 279 29.68 12.13 -7.75
C THR A 279 29.98 12.99 -8.95
N PRO A 280 30.57 14.19 -8.79
CA PRO A 280 31.03 15.02 -9.91
C PRO A 280 31.96 14.28 -10.88
N GLU A 281 32.79 13.34 -10.42
CA GLU A 281 33.65 12.53 -11.27
C GLU A 281 32.84 11.62 -12.21
N HIS A 282 31.74 11.02 -11.73
CA HIS A 282 30.82 10.23 -12.58
C HIS A 282 30.18 11.09 -13.66
N VAL A 283 29.68 12.29 -13.30
CA VAL A 283 29.08 13.22 -14.23
C VAL A 283 30.09 13.72 -15.27
N LYS A 284 31.32 14.01 -14.85
CA LYS A 284 32.41 14.40 -15.79
C LYS A 284 32.71 13.29 -16.79
N ALA A 285 32.89 12.07 -16.33
CA ALA A 285 33.14 10.93 -17.20
C ALA A 285 32.00 10.66 -18.17
N LEU A 286 30.74 10.81 -17.70
CA LEU A 286 29.54 10.72 -18.52
C LEU A 286 29.56 11.82 -19.62
N ALA A 287 29.82 13.08 -19.25
CA ALA A 287 29.90 14.19 -20.17
C ALA A 287 30.98 13.98 -21.23
N ASP A 288 32.17 13.50 -20.83
CA ASP A 288 33.24 13.17 -21.73
C ASP A 288 32.88 12.03 -22.70
N ALA A 289 32.20 10.97 -22.22
CA ALA A 289 31.76 9.82 -23.02
C ALA A 289 30.67 10.18 -24.04
N LEU A 290 29.83 11.19 -23.74
CA LEU A 290 28.73 11.62 -24.59
C LEU A 290 29.02 12.88 -25.42
N ARG A 291 30.19 13.51 -25.29
CA ARG A 291 30.54 14.77 -25.96
C ARG A 291 30.30 14.75 -27.47
N ASN A 292 30.63 13.64 -28.13
CA ASN A 292 30.48 13.47 -29.58
C ASN A 292 29.32 12.57 -29.97
N PHE A 293 28.44 12.22 -29.02
CA PHE A 293 27.29 11.39 -29.30
C PHE A 293 26.22 12.19 -30.06
N ARG A 294 25.73 11.60 -31.15
CA ARG A 294 24.61 12.15 -31.93
C ARG A 294 23.48 11.14 -31.95
N PRO A 295 22.26 11.51 -31.56
CA PRO A 295 21.11 10.62 -31.54
C PRO A 295 20.81 9.93 -32.89
N GLU A 296 21.09 10.62 -33.99
CA GLU A 296 20.89 10.12 -35.36
C GLU A 296 21.81 8.98 -35.72
N ASN A 297 22.96 8.85 -35.02
CA ASN A 297 23.94 7.80 -35.22
C ASN A 297 23.69 6.57 -34.32
N ALA A 298 22.64 6.58 -33.51
CA ALA A 298 22.26 5.38 -32.77
C ALA A 298 21.81 4.31 -33.77
N PRO A 299 22.32 3.06 -33.69
CA PRO A 299 21.88 2.01 -34.59
C PRO A 299 20.37 1.88 -34.47
N ALA A 300 19.66 1.92 -35.61
CA ALA A 300 18.26 1.60 -35.67
C ALA A 300 18.12 0.12 -35.21
N ARG A 301 17.95 -0.07 -33.91
CA ARG A 301 17.58 -1.38 -33.40
C ARG A 301 16.15 -1.63 -33.86
N SER A 302 15.99 -2.55 -34.81
CA SER A 302 14.76 -3.28 -34.95
C SER A 302 14.55 -4.04 -33.63
N VAL A 303 13.94 -3.40 -32.65
CA VAL A 303 13.23 -4.14 -31.62
C VAL A 303 12.25 -4.97 -32.42
N GLY A 304 12.48 -6.27 -32.51
CA GLY A 304 11.43 -7.19 -32.91
C GLY A 304 10.34 -7.00 -31.86
N VAL A 305 9.43 -6.08 -32.15
CA VAL A 305 8.17 -6.01 -31.46
C VAL A 305 7.56 -7.37 -31.74
N ARG A 306 7.76 -8.33 -30.84
CA ARG A 306 6.72 -9.31 -30.62
C ARG A 306 5.56 -8.44 -30.14
N THR A 307 4.70 -8.09 -31.08
CA THR A 307 3.30 -7.89 -30.75
C THR A 307 2.90 -9.20 -30.09
N VAL A 308 3.04 -9.28 -28.78
CA VAL A 308 2.08 -10.04 -28.00
C VAL A 308 0.79 -9.35 -28.42
N GLU A 309 -0.03 -10.03 -29.25
CA GLU A 309 -1.43 -9.67 -29.36
C GLU A 309 -1.80 -9.37 -27.92
N GLU A 310 -2.19 -8.12 -27.62
CA GLU A 310 -2.84 -7.82 -26.37
C GLU A 310 -4.03 -8.79 -26.37
N GLU A 311 -3.88 -9.95 -25.78
CA GLU A 311 -5.01 -10.60 -25.15
C GLU A 311 -5.53 -9.48 -24.27
N GLU A 312 -6.69 -8.90 -24.69
CA GLU A 312 -7.49 -8.04 -23.81
C GLU A 312 -7.38 -8.75 -22.46
N PRO A 313 -6.92 -8.07 -21.39
CA PRO A 313 -6.76 -8.74 -20.12
C PRO A 313 -8.07 -9.48 -19.95
N GLU A 314 -8.06 -10.83 -20.04
CA GLU A 314 -9.21 -11.60 -19.63
C GLU A 314 -9.62 -10.91 -18.35
N GLU A 315 -10.88 -10.40 -18.29
CA GLU A 315 -11.38 -9.82 -17.05
C GLU A 315 -10.93 -10.78 -15.98
N VAL A 316 -9.85 -10.42 -15.27
CA VAL A 316 -9.37 -11.21 -14.14
C VAL A 316 -10.51 -11.06 -13.18
N LEU A 317 -11.44 -12.00 -13.32
CA LEU A 317 -12.66 -12.03 -12.55
C LEU A 317 -12.17 -12.12 -11.13
N ASP A 318 -12.36 -11.06 -10.37
CA ASP A 318 -12.16 -10.98 -8.93
C ASP A 318 -13.16 -11.94 -8.27
N ARG A 319 -12.99 -13.24 -8.58
CA ARG A 319 -13.86 -14.33 -8.12
C ARG A 319 -13.10 -15.13 -7.09
N PRO A 320 -13.50 -15.00 -5.82
CA PRO A 320 -12.96 -15.87 -4.78
C PRO A 320 -13.16 -17.34 -5.15
N ALA A 321 -12.09 -18.11 -5.02
CA ALA A 321 -12.09 -19.54 -5.40
C ALA A 321 -12.22 -20.42 -4.14
N THR A 322 -13.28 -20.22 -3.32
CA THR A 322 -13.53 -20.98 -2.08
C THR A 322 -14.97 -21.49 -2.00
N GLU A 323 -15.18 -22.63 -1.31
CA GLU A 323 -16.53 -23.20 -1.10
C GLU A 323 -17.41 -22.24 -0.31
N LEU A 324 -16.83 -21.50 0.66
CA LEU A 324 -17.53 -20.47 1.43
C LEU A 324 -18.05 -19.36 0.53
N ALA A 325 -17.21 -18.87 -0.41
CA ALA A 325 -17.60 -17.81 -1.34
C ALA A 325 -18.77 -18.27 -2.26
N GLU A 326 -18.71 -19.48 -2.77
CA GLU A 326 -19.79 -20.02 -3.57
C GLU A 326 -21.07 -20.18 -2.76
N LYS A 327 -20.97 -20.61 -1.51
CA LYS A 327 -22.12 -20.76 -0.64
C LYS A 327 -22.77 -19.44 -0.25
N LEU A 328 -21.99 -18.39 -0.05
CA LEU A 328 -22.49 -17.02 0.22
C LEU A 328 -23.29 -16.47 -0.97
N LYS A 329 -22.98 -16.89 -2.21
CA LYS A 329 -23.73 -16.47 -3.42
C LYS A 329 -25.01 -17.25 -3.61
N THR A 330 -25.02 -18.54 -3.29
CA THR A 330 -26.09 -19.47 -3.70
C THR A 330 -26.99 -19.94 -2.56
N GLY A 331 -26.62 -19.63 -1.32
CA GLY A 331 -27.31 -20.13 -0.13
C GLY A 331 -27.06 -19.33 1.11
N PHE A 332 -27.16 -19.98 2.26
CA PHE A 332 -26.92 -19.40 3.57
C PHE A 332 -25.72 -20.09 4.22
N ALA A 333 -24.64 -19.33 4.48
CA ALA A 333 -23.41 -19.84 5.08
C ALA A 333 -23.42 -19.70 6.61
N VAL A 334 -22.74 -20.62 7.30
CA VAL A 334 -22.56 -20.57 8.75
C VAL A 334 -21.08 -20.66 9.09
N ALA A 335 -20.56 -19.62 9.69
CA ALA A 335 -19.19 -19.53 10.19
C ALA A 335 -19.20 -19.47 11.73
N VAL A 336 -18.21 -20.09 12.37
CA VAL A 336 -18.12 -20.16 13.85
C VAL A 336 -16.72 -19.77 14.28
N GLU A 337 -16.61 -18.79 15.18
CA GLU A 337 -15.31 -18.40 15.77
C GLU A 337 -14.85 -19.44 16.81
N VAL A 338 -13.58 -19.84 16.70
CA VAL A 338 -12.93 -20.70 17.68
C VAL A 338 -11.64 -20.03 18.14
N ASP A 339 -11.59 -19.76 19.45
CA ASP A 339 -10.43 -19.12 20.07
C ASP A 339 -9.18 -20.02 20.02
N LEU A 340 -8.05 -19.44 19.66
CA LEU A 340 -6.75 -20.08 19.74
C LEU A 340 -6.23 -20.16 21.19
N PRO A 341 -5.55 -21.24 21.58
CA PRO A 341 -4.89 -21.35 22.88
C PRO A 341 -3.71 -20.37 23.00
N ARG A 342 -3.21 -20.18 24.22
CA ARG A 342 -1.98 -19.40 24.46
C ARG A 342 -0.71 -20.10 24.00
N GLY A 343 -0.75 -21.42 23.91
CA GLY A 343 0.38 -22.26 23.50
C GLY A 343 0.29 -22.73 22.06
N ASN A 344 1.10 -23.72 21.74
CA ASN A 344 1.21 -24.32 20.39
C ASN A 344 0.38 -25.60 20.20
N ASP A 345 -0.32 -26.10 21.24
CA ASP A 345 -1.22 -27.26 21.13
C ASP A 345 -2.62 -26.79 20.72
N ILE A 346 -2.99 -27.07 19.46
CA ILE A 346 -4.30 -26.73 18.91
C ILE A 346 -5.24 -27.95 18.77
N THR A 347 -4.91 -29.07 19.38
CA THR A 347 -5.71 -30.32 19.33
C THR A 347 -7.19 -30.04 19.63
N LYS A 348 -7.47 -29.27 20.69
CA LYS A 348 -8.86 -28.91 21.06
C LYS A 348 -9.57 -28.05 20.01
N VAL A 349 -8.84 -27.20 19.30
CA VAL A 349 -9.39 -26.38 18.21
C VAL A 349 -9.79 -27.27 17.03
N VAL A 350 -8.92 -28.18 16.65
CA VAL A 350 -9.19 -29.18 15.58
C VAL A 350 -10.38 -30.08 15.94
N GLU A 351 -10.44 -30.57 17.17
CA GLU A 351 -11.56 -31.39 17.65
C GLU A 351 -12.88 -30.59 17.64
N ALA A 352 -12.86 -29.32 18.07
CA ALA A 352 -14.04 -28.45 18.01
C ALA A 352 -14.48 -28.23 16.56
N ALA A 353 -13.55 -27.95 15.65
CA ALA A 353 -13.82 -27.78 14.23
C ALA A 353 -14.46 -29.04 13.60
N ARG A 354 -13.95 -30.25 13.91
CA ARG A 354 -14.57 -31.50 13.45
C ARG A 354 -16.01 -31.68 13.96
N ARG A 355 -16.26 -31.37 15.24
CA ARG A 355 -17.62 -31.47 15.81
C ARG A 355 -18.58 -30.45 15.19
N LEU A 356 -18.11 -29.22 14.98
CA LEU A 356 -18.90 -28.15 14.37
C LEU A 356 -19.21 -28.45 12.90
N LYS A 357 -18.24 -28.96 12.13
CA LYS A 357 -18.49 -29.46 10.76
C LYS A 357 -19.60 -30.51 10.74
N GLY A 358 -19.57 -31.49 11.64
CA GLY A 358 -20.59 -32.53 11.77
C GLY A 358 -21.98 -31.99 12.11
N ARG A 359 -22.09 -30.74 12.54
CA ARG A 359 -23.34 -30.04 12.85
C ARG A 359 -23.79 -29.05 11.77
N GLY A 360 -23.10 -29.02 10.61
CA GLY A 360 -23.48 -28.20 9.45
C GLY A 360 -22.86 -26.80 9.43
N VAL A 361 -21.78 -26.59 10.18
CA VAL A 361 -20.94 -25.38 10.05
C VAL A 361 -20.13 -25.47 8.77
N ASP A 362 -20.02 -24.36 8.04
CA ASP A 362 -19.35 -24.27 6.75
C ASP A 362 -17.88 -23.81 6.86
N ALA A 363 -17.60 -22.89 7.79
CA ALA A 363 -16.27 -22.37 8.03
C ALA A 363 -15.98 -22.12 9.52
N ILE A 364 -14.71 -22.18 9.88
CA ILE A 364 -14.21 -21.79 11.21
C ILE A 364 -13.50 -20.45 11.08
N ASP A 365 -13.89 -19.47 11.89
CA ASP A 365 -13.19 -18.19 12.03
C ASP A 365 -12.10 -18.29 13.08
N ILE A 366 -10.89 -17.80 12.74
CA ILE A 366 -9.73 -17.78 13.65
C ILE A 366 -9.22 -16.34 13.75
N SER A 367 -9.34 -15.75 14.94
CA SER A 367 -8.93 -14.38 15.20
C SER A 367 -7.42 -14.20 15.29
N ASP A 368 -6.93 -13.01 14.88
CA ASP A 368 -5.51 -12.62 14.95
C ASP A 368 -5.19 -11.87 16.25
N GLY A 369 -5.00 -12.64 17.32
CA GLY A 369 -4.64 -12.09 18.62
C GLY A 369 -5.65 -11.05 19.15
N ALA A 370 -6.93 -11.41 19.18
CA ALA A 370 -7.98 -10.54 19.70
C ALA A 370 -7.59 -9.93 21.06
N ARG A 371 -7.91 -8.64 21.26
CA ARG A 371 -7.51 -7.82 22.42
C ARG A 371 -5.98 -7.73 22.60
N ALA A 372 -5.23 -7.68 21.50
CA ALA A 372 -3.77 -7.58 21.48
C ALA A 372 -3.05 -8.63 22.37
N ARG A 373 -3.55 -9.86 22.35
CA ARG A 373 -2.98 -10.96 23.15
C ARG A 373 -2.17 -11.91 22.29
N LEU A 374 -1.09 -12.42 22.85
CA LEU A 374 -0.26 -13.43 22.18
C LEU A 374 -1.08 -14.69 21.87
N ARG A 375 -1.13 -15.05 20.59
CA ARG A 375 -1.72 -16.29 20.07
C ARG A 375 -0.83 -16.86 18.96
N MET A 376 -1.12 -18.10 18.56
CA MET A 376 -0.53 -18.68 17.36
C MET A 376 -0.92 -17.83 16.14
N HIS A 377 -0.05 -17.78 15.14
CA HIS A 377 -0.34 -17.08 13.87
C HIS A 377 -1.59 -17.68 13.19
N PRO A 378 -2.58 -16.87 12.80
CA PRO A 378 -3.88 -17.36 12.31
C PRO A 378 -3.77 -18.20 11.05
N VAL A 379 -2.87 -17.85 10.10
CA VAL A 379 -2.65 -18.64 8.87
C VAL A 379 -2.10 -20.02 9.18
N ALA A 380 -1.16 -20.15 10.14
CA ALA A 380 -0.63 -21.45 10.55
C ALA A 380 -1.71 -22.33 11.19
N ALA A 381 -2.52 -21.75 12.09
CA ALA A 381 -3.63 -22.44 12.71
C ALA A 381 -4.72 -22.83 11.68
N ALA A 382 -5.04 -21.93 10.77
CA ALA A 382 -5.99 -22.15 9.69
C ALA A 382 -5.57 -23.36 8.83
N ARG A 383 -4.30 -23.42 8.40
CA ARG A 383 -3.80 -24.54 7.62
C ARG A 383 -3.94 -25.88 8.34
N ILE A 384 -3.59 -25.94 9.63
CA ILE A 384 -3.71 -27.19 10.41
C ILE A 384 -5.18 -27.61 10.55
N VAL A 385 -6.09 -26.65 10.84
CA VAL A 385 -7.53 -26.94 10.95
C VAL A 385 -8.11 -27.42 9.62
N GLN A 386 -7.76 -26.76 8.51
CA GLN A 386 -8.20 -27.20 7.17
C GLN A 386 -7.74 -28.61 6.85
N GLU A 387 -6.47 -28.94 7.12
CA GLU A 387 -5.89 -30.24 6.82
C GLU A 387 -6.47 -31.34 7.71
N GLU A 388 -6.60 -31.11 9.01
CA GLU A 388 -6.99 -32.14 9.96
C GLU A 388 -8.50 -32.27 10.17
N ALA A 389 -9.26 -31.16 10.10
CA ALA A 389 -10.72 -31.20 10.25
C ALA A 389 -11.45 -31.22 8.90
N GLY A 390 -10.77 -30.87 7.81
CA GLY A 390 -11.33 -30.82 6.46
C GLY A 390 -12.46 -29.81 6.31
N ILE A 391 -12.37 -28.66 6.98
CA ILE A 391 -13.34 -27.56 6.94
C ILE A 391 -12.61 -26.27 6.55
N GLU A 392 -13.25 -25.40 5.76
CA GLU A 392 -12.65 -24.11 5.44
C GLU A 392 -12.46 -23.23 6.66
N VAL A 393 -11.44 -22.39 6.61
CA VAL A 393 -11.14 -21.45 7.69
C VAL A 393 -11.09 -20.04 7.12
N VAL A 394 -11.70 -19.10 7.85
CA VAL A 394 -11.54 -17.66 7.67
C VAL A 394 -10.44 -17.19 8.63
N ALA A 395 -9.30 -16.84 8.10
CA ALA A 395 -8.20 -16.30 8.90
C ALA A 395 -8.36 -14.78 9.03
N HIS A 396 -8.48 -14.27 10.26
CA HIS A 396 -8.43 -12.84 10.48
C HIS A 396 -6.99 -12.36 10.37
N ILE A 397 -6.77 -11.22 9.73
CA ILE A 397 -5.46 -10.58 9.61
C ILE A 397 -5.57 -9.15 10.11
N SER A 398 -4.76 -8.79 11.10
CA SER A 398 -4.74 -7.45 11.69
C SER A 398 -3.58 -6.61 11.17
N CYS A 399 -3.79 -5.30 11.09
CA CYS A 399 -2.77 -4.32 10.70
C CYS A 399 -1.87 -3.91 11.87
N ARG A 400 -2.14 -4.39 13.10
CA ARG A 400 -1.45 -3.95 14.32
C ARG A 400 0.01 -4.32 14.37
N ASP A 401 0.36 -5.58 14.08
CA ASP A 401 1.67 -6.15 14.44
C ASP A 401 2.66 -6.18 13.26
N ARG A 402 2.21 -5.84 12.06
CA ARG A 402 2.94 -6.03 10.80
C ARG A 402 2.99 -4.74 10.01
N ASN A 403 4.15 -4.42 9.45
CA ASN A 403 4.25 -3.38 8.44
C ASN A 403 3.66 -3.88 7.10
N ILE A 404 3.53 -2.97 6.14
CA ILE A 404 2.90 -3.27 4.85
C ILE A 404 3.61 -4.38 4.05
N ILE A 405 4.93 -4.54 4.23
CA ILE A 405 5.71 -5.62 3.61
C ILE A 405 5.35 -6.95 4.29
N GLY A 406 5.33 -6.98 5.63
CA GLY A 406 4.97 -8.17 6.40
C GLY A 406 3.55 -8.63 6.14
N LEU A 407 2.58 -7.70 6.00
CA LEU A 407 1.20 -8.02 5.65
C LEU A 407 1.12 -8.71 4.28
N GLN A 408 1.75 -8.17 3.25
CA GLN A 408 1.76 -8.79 1.92
C GLN A 408 2.49 -10.15 1.93
N SER A 409 3.60 -10.28 2.65
CA SER A 409 4.34 -11.55 2.81
C SER A 409 3.48 -12.63 3.46
N ASP A 410 2.74 -12.29 4.54
CA ASP A 410 1.84 -13.23 5.21
C ASP A 410 0.68 -13.67 4.30
N LEU A 411 0.15 -12.75 3.47
CA LEU A 411 -0.90 -13.06 2.50
C LEU A 411 -0.40 -13.98 1.37
N LEU A 412 0.82 -13.76 0.85
CA LEU A 412 1.45 -14.70 -0.09
C LEU A 412 1.63 -16.08 0.55
N GLY A 413 2.06 -16.12 1.81
CA GLY A 413 2.16 -17.35 2.59
C GLY A 413 0.80 -18.03 2.77
N ALA A 414 -0.25 -17.27 3.07
CA ALA A 414 -1.62 -17.79 3.19
C ALA A 414 -2.09 -18.42 1.87
N ALA A 415 -1.87 -17.74 0.75
CA ALA A 415 -2.20 -18.24 -0.58
C ALA A 415 -1.49 -19.57 -0.89
N ALA A 416 -0.17 -19.61 -0.66
CA ALA A 416 0.65 -20.80 -0.88
C ALA A 416 0.21 -22.00 -0.01
N LEU A 417 -0.30 -21.74 1.20
CA LEU A 417 -0.84 -22.74 2.11
C LEU A 417 -2.30 -23.10 1.84
N GLY A 418 -2.96 -22.46 0.86
CA GLY A 418 -4.36 -22.69 0.55
C GLY A 418 -5.35 -22.07 1.54
N VAL A 419 -4.91 -21.10 2.36
CA VAL A 419 -5.78 -20.30 3.24
C VAL A 419 -6.26 -19.09 2.46
N LYS A 420 -7.47 -19.16 1.91
CA LYS A 420 -7.98 -18.19 0.94
C LYS A 420 -9.15 -17.34 1.42
N ASN A 421 -9.75 -17.64 2.58
CA ASN A 421 -10.76 -16.77 3.18
C ASN A 421 -10.09 -15.88 4.22
N ILE A 422 -10.03 -14.60 3.96
CA ILE A 422 -9.32 -13.61 4.80
C ILE A 422 -10.30 -12.57 5.32
N LEU A 423 -10.35 -12.37 6.63
CA LEU A 423 -11.07 -11.26 7.25
C LEU A 423 -10.09 -10.15 7.63
N ALA A 424 -10.15 -9.05 6.89
CA ALA A 424 -9.32 -7.87 7.11
C ALA A 424 -9.84 -7.05 8.30
N VAL A 425 -9.01 -6.92 9.35
CA VAL A 425 -9.33 -6.13 10.56
C VAL A 425 -8.22 -5.14 10.87
N THR A 426 -8.57 -3.99 11.45
CA THR A 426 -7.55 -3.01 11.89
C THR A 426 -6.72 -3.57 13.04
N GLY A 427 -7.36 -4.27 13.96
CA GLY A 427 -6.76 -4.81 15.18
C GLY A 427 -6.91 -3.87 16.37
N ASP A 428 -6.91 -4.45 17.57
CA ASP A 428 -7.00 -3.71 18.82
C ASP A 428 -5.66 -3.05 19.18
N PRO A 429 -5.63 -1.90 19.84
CA PRO A 429 -4.38 -1.24 20.24
C PRO A 429 -3.61 -2.08 21.26
N THR A 430 -2.27 -2.05 21.19
CA THR A 430 -1.37 -2.85 22.05
C THR A 430 -1.57 -2.56 23.55
N GLN A 431 -1.97 -1.32 23.88
CA GLN A 431 -2.18 -0.83 25.26
C GLN A 431 -3.20 -1.66 26.07
N ILE A 432 -4.14 -2.35 25.42
CA ILE A 432 -5.13 -3.19 26.09
C ILE A 432 -4.73 -4.68 26.18
N GLY A 433 -3.55 -5.03 25.65
CA GLY A 433 -3.09 -6.39 25.47
C GLY A 433 -2.11 -6.91 26.54
N ASP A 434 -1.48 -8.03 26.20
CA ASP A 434 -0.49 -8.69 27.09
C ASP A 434 0.83 -7.91 27.15
N TYR A 435 1.12 -7.05 26.15
CA TYR A 435 2.35 -6.26 26.02
C TYR A 435 2.02 -4.80 25.66
N PRO A 436 1.59 -3.97 26.63
CA PRO A 436 1.15 -2.60 26.37
C PRO A 436 2.23 -1.70 25.75
N GLU A 437 3.50 -1.99 26.00
CA GLU A 437 4.65 -1.23 25.49
C GLU A 437 5.11 -1.72 24.10
N ALA A 438 4.50 -2.77 23.54
CA ALA A 438 4.83 -3.20 22.18
C ALA A 438 4.42 -2.15 21.18
N THR A 439 5.27 -1.94 20.15
CA THR A 439 4.98 -1.01 19.08
C THR A 439 3.81 -1.50 18.23
N GLY A 440 2.71 -0.76 18.22
CA GLY A 440 1.67 -0.95 17.21
C GLY A 440 2.11 -0.31 15.90
N VAL A 441 2.12 -1.07 14.82
CA VAL A 441 2.63 -0.60 13.51
C VAL A 441 1.59 0.24 12.80
N PHE A 442 0.42 -0.34 12.49
CA PHE A 442 -0.71 0.34 11.85
C PHE A 442 -0.32 1.19 10.63
N ASP A 443 0.55 0.67 9.75
CA ASP A 443 0.86 1.31 8.46
C ASP A 443 -0.40 1.49 7.61
N THR A 444 -1.43 0.68 7.86
CA THR A 444 -2.74 0.74 7.21
C THR A 444 -3.84 0.33 8.19
N ASP A 445 -5.11 0.49 7.78
CA ASP A 445 -6.29 0.02 8.49
C ASP A 445 -7.00 -1.12 7.72
N SER A 446 -8.16 -1.54 8.19
CA SER A 446 -8.92 -2.61 7.52
C SER A 446 -9.36 -2.26 6.10
N VAL A 447 -9.56 -0.97 5.77
CA VAL A 447 -9.92 -0.54 4.42
C VAL A 447 -8.73 -0.69 3.48
N GLY A 448 -7.55 -0.24 3.93
CA GLY A 448 -6.32 -0.40 3.16
C GLY A 448 -5.89 -1.86 3.02
N LEU A 449 -6.09 -2.71 4.04
CA LEU A 449 -5.81 -4.14 3.93
C LEU A 449 -6.75 -4.84 2.93
N VAL A 450 -8.02 -4.44 2.87
CA VAL A 450 -8.95 -4.88 1.82
C VAL A 450 -8.42 -4.51 0.44
N HIS A 451 -7.92 -3.28 0.26
CA HIS A 451 -7.33 -2.84 -1.00
C HIS A 451 -6.09 -3.66 -1.39
N VAL A 452 -5.22 -3.98 -0.43
CA VAL A 452 -4.06 -4.89 -0.64
C VAL A 452 -4.53 -6.23 -1.18
N LEU A 453 -5.50 -6.87 -0.52
CA LEU A 453 -6.04 -8.16 -0.92
C LEU A 453 -6.67 -8.12 -2.33
N ALA A 454 -7.40 -7.05 -2.64
CA ALA A 454 -8.00 -6.85 -3.95
C ALA A 454 -6.95 -6.66 -5.06
N LYS A 455 -5.84 -5.97 -4.79
CA LYS A 455 -4.69 -5.89 -5.72
C LYS A 455 -4.04 -7.24 -5.92
N MET A 456 -3.81 -7.99 -4.85
CA MET A 456 -3.24 -9.34 -4.95
C MET A 456 -4.15 -10.29 -5.75
N ASN A 457 -5.47 -10.18 -5.62
CA ASN A 457 -6.43 -10.92 -6.44
C ASN A 457 -6.36 -10.58 -7.94
N ARG A 458 -5.72 -9.47 -8.31
CA ARG A 458 -5.38 -9.12 -9.69
C ARG A 458 -3.98 -9.56 -10.11
N GLY A 459 -3.25 -10.27 -9.23
CA GLY A 459 -1.89 -10.71 -9.49
C GLY A 459 -0.81 -9.63 -9.29
N GLU A 460 -1.10 -8.58 -8.52
CA GLU A 460 -0.19 -7.46 -8.27
C GLU A 460 0.01 -7.19 -6.78
N ASP A 461 1.22 -6.77 -6.41
CA ASP A 461 1.48 -6.16 -5.10
C ASP A 461 1.03 -4.68 -5.06
N LEU A 462 1.22 -4.01 -3.92
CA LEU A 462 0.87 -2.59 -3.81
C LEU A 462 1.67 -1.68 -4.74
N ALA A 463 2.90 -2.04 -5.07
CA ALA A 463 3.76 -1.27 -5.97
C ALA A 463 3.44 -1.52 -7.46
N GLY A 464 2.50 -2.45 -7.77
CA GLY A 464 2.13 -2.84 -9.12
C GLY A 464 3.07 -3.87 -9.75
N ASN A 465 3.89 -4.54 -8.94
CA ASN A 465 4.70 -5.65 -9.42
C ASN A 465 3.85 -6.91 -9.50
N SER A 466 4.11 -7.75 -10.51
CA SER A 466 3.43 -9.05 -10.62
C SER A 466 3.83 -9.99 -9.47
N ILE A 467 2.84 -10.64 -8.86
CA ILE A 467 3.04 -11.70 -7.87
C ILE A 467 2.80 -13.10 -8.45
N GLY A 468 2.64 -13.20 -9.77
CA GLY A 468 2.28 -14.45 -10.45
C GLY A 468 0.77 -14.67 -10.50
N ASP A 469 0.34 -15.93 -10.35
CA ASP A 469 -1.08 -16.28 -10.43
C ASP A 469 -1.89 -15.63 -9.30
N PRO A 470 -3.07 -15.04 -9.61
CA PRO A 470 -3.96 -14.46 -8.63
C PRO A 470 -4.35 -15.45 -7.52
N PRO A 471 -4.25 -15.10 -6.23
CA PRO A 471 -4.57 -15.99 -5.11
C PRO A 471 -6.03 -16.44 -5.08
N GLY A 472 -6.95 -15.60 -5.51
CA GLY A 472 -8.39 -15.83 -5.44
C GLY A 472 -8.93 -15.79 -4.01
N PHE A 473 -8.52 -14.82 -3.21
CA PHE A 473 -9.00 -14.62 -1.85
C PHE A 473 -10.48 -14.24 -1.81
N LEU A 474 -11.24 -14.85 -0.90
CA LEU A 474 -12.46 -14.25 -0.37
C LEU A 474 -12.06 -13.14 0.61
N VAL A 475 -12.32 -11.91 0.25
CA VAL A 475 -11.97 -10.72 1.03
C VAL A 475 -13.13 -10.33 1.93
N GLY A 476 -13.01 -10.63 3.21
CA GLY A 476 -13.96 -10.24 4.25
C GLY A 476 -13.52 -8.99 5.00
N SER A 477 -14.46 -8.26 5.59
CA SER A 477 -14.19 -7.22 6.57
C SER A 477 -15.31 -7.11 7.59
N ALA A 478 -15.13 -6.31 8.66
CA ALA A 478 -16.13 -6.16 9.71
C ALA A 478 -17.10 -5.02 9.41
N PHE A 479 -18.35 -5.14 9.92
CA PHE A 479 -19.36 -4.11 9.95
C PHE A 479 -20.06 -4.09 11.32
N ASN A 480 -20.35 -2.91 11.88
CA ASN A 480 -21.07 -2.79 13.14
C ASN A 480 -22.47 -2.16 12.94
N PRO A 481 -23.53 -2.97 12.81
CA PRO A 481 -24.88 -2.45 12.63
C PRO A 481 -25.46 -1.76 13.89
N THR A 482 -24.77 -1.88 15.03
CA THR A 482 -25.16 -1.28 16.32
C THR A 482 -24.23 -0.13 16.74
N ALA A 483 -23.46 0.43 15.81
CA ALA A 483 -22.58 1.55 16.06
C ALA A 483 -23.36 2.79 16.53
N GLU A 484 -22.83 3.54 17.49
CA GLU A 484 -23.40 4.81 17.94
C GLU A 484 -23.47 5.83 16.81
N ASP A 485 -22.40 5.91 15.99
CA ASP A 485 -22.35 6.65 14.72
C ASP A 485 -22.57 5.66 13.55
N LEU A 486 -23.82 5.33 13.29
CA LEU A 486 -24.18 4.39 12.23
C LEU A 486 -23.89 4.96 10.84
N ASP A 487 -24.06 6.27 10.64
CA ASP A 487 -23.81 6.91 9.34
C ASP A 487 -22.31 6.89 9.00
N GLY A 488 -21.45 7.14 10.00
CA GLY A 488 -19.99 6.99 9.84
C GLY A 488 -19.55 5.55 9.58
N GLU A 489 -20.21 4.56 10.21
CA GLU A 489 -19.89 3.15 9.97
C GLU A 489 -20.37 2.69 8.58
N ILE A 490 -21.51 3.19 8.08
CA ILE A 490 -21.97 2.95 6.71
C ILE A 490 -21.01 3.57 5.69
N GLU A 491 -20.51 4.77 5.93
CA GLU A 491 -19.51 5.38 5.05
C GLU A 491 -18.21 4.56 5.02
N LYS A 492 -17.79 4.04 6.15
CA LYS A 492 -16.67 3.11 6.23
C LYS A 492 -16.93 1.81 5.47
N LEU A 493 -18.16 1.29 5.54
CA LEU A 493 -18.59 0.13 4.76
C LEU A 493 -18.50 0.42 3.25
N ARG A 494 -18.97 1.59 2.78
CA ARG A 494 -18.86 2.02 1.38
C ARG A 494 -17.40 2.03 0.91
N ARG A 495 -16.51 2.58 1.74
CA ARG A 495 -15.07 2.58 1.44
C ARG A 495 -14.50 1.18 1.33
N LYS A 496 -14.92 0.23 2.19
CA LYS A 496 -14.50 -1.16 2.14
C LYS A 496 -15.00 -1.87 0.86
N ILE A 497 -16.26 -1.62 0.47
CA ILE A 497 -16.82 -2.13 -0.80
C ILE A 497 -16.02 -1.57 -1.98
N GLY A 498 -15.79 -0.26 -2.02
CA GLY A 498 -14.99 0.40 -3.06
C GLY A 498 -13.53 -0.08 -3.11
N ALA A 499 -12.97 -0.53 -1.98
CA ALA A 499 -11.64 -1.11 -1.90
C ALA A 499 -11.58 -2.58 -2.38
N GLY A 500 -12.72 -3.27 -2.55
CA GLY A 500 -12.82 -4.64 -3.07
C GLY A 500 -13.21 -5.71 -2.03
N ALA A 501 -13.91 -5.36 -0.95
CA ALA A 501 -14.46 -6.35 -0.02
C ALA A 501 -15.62 -7.13 -0.64
N HIS A 502 -15.63 -8.46 -0.46
CA HIS A 502 -16.65 -9.36 -0.98
C HIS A 502 -17.78 -9.64 0.03
N ALA A 503 -17.47 -9.68 1.33
CA ALA A 503 -18.42 -10.01 2.38
C ALA A 503 -18.08 -9.33 3.70
N PHE A 504 -19.10 -9.18 4.57
CA PHE A 504 -18.93 -8.47 5.84
C PHE A 504 -19.46 -9.28 7.02
N TRP A 505 -18.62 -9.43 8.04
CA TRP A 505 -18.93 -10.05 9.32
C TRP A 505 -19.45 -8.97 10.28
N THR A 506 -20.69 -9.09 10.73
CA THR A 506 -21.21 -8.05 11.63
C THR A 506 -20.73 -8.26 13.08
N GLN A 507 -20.68 -7.17 13.83
CA GLN A 507 -20.61 -7.27 15.29
C GLN A 507 -21.87 -7.96 15.83
N PRO A 508 -21.83 -8.54 17.06
CA PRO A 508 -22.96 -9.29 17.62
C PRO A 508 -24.22 -8.43 17.70
N VAL A 509 -25.31 -8.95 17.15
CA VAL A 509 -26.63 -8.34 17.22
C VAL A 509 -27.50 -9.07 18.25
N PHE A 510 -28.11 -8.33 19.18
CA PHE A 510 -28.98 -8.85 20.22
C PHE A 510 -30.43 -8.38 20.07
N GLU A 511 -30.72 -7.57 19.06
CA GLU A 511 -32.05 -7.05 18.72
C GLU A 511 -32.18 -6.87 17.22
N ILE A 512 -33.18 -7.51 16.61
CA ILE A 512 -33.36 -7.50 15.16
C ILE A 512 -33.57 -6.09 14.60
N GLY A 513 -34.27 -5.22 15.34
CA GLY A 513 -34.55 -3.84 14.93
C GLY A 513 -33.28 -3.01 14.66
N ALA A 514 -32.18 -3.31 15.33
CA ALA A 514 -30.90 -2.65 15.03
C ALA A 514 -30.34 -3.05 13.65
N LEU A 515 -30.46 -4.33 13.28
CA LEU A 515 -30.09 -4.81 11.95
C LEU A 515 -31.00 -4.20 10.87
N GLU A 516 -32.33 -4.22 11.09
CA GLU A 516 -33.31 -3.67 10.16
C GLU A 516 -33.08 -2.18 9.91
N LEU A 517 -32.78 -1.40 10.96
CA LEU A 517 -32.41 0.01 10.83
C LEU A 517 -31.13 0.21 10.03
N ALA A 518 -30.10 -0.62 10.28
CA ALA A 518 -28.85 -0.53 9.54
C ALA A 518 -29.06 -0.85 8.05
N LEU A 519 -29.84 -1.88 7.73
CA LEU A 519 -30.19 -2.25 6.35
C LEU A 519 -31.00 -1.15 5.65
N GLU A 520 -31.95 -0.52 6.33
CA GLU A 520 -32.70 0.63 5.79
C GLU A 520 -31.75 1.79 5.44
N ARG A 521 -30.78 2.08 6.31
CA ARG A 521 -29.80 3.15 6.12
C ARG A 521 -28.76 2.86 5.04
N LEU A 522 -28.50 1.59 4.72
CA LEU A 522 -27.62 1.20 3.60
C LEU A 522 -28.18 1.67 2.25
N GLY A 523 -29.51 1.83 2.11
CA GLY A 523 -30.14 2.29 0.89
C GLY A 523 -29.90 1.33 -0.29
N ASP A 524 -29.26 1.82 -1.35
CA ASP A 524 -29.00 1.03 -2.56
C ASP A 524 -27.79 0.08 -2.44
N LEU A 525 -27.09 0.07 -1.29
CA LEU A 525 -26.02 -0.89 -1.03
C LEU A 525 -26.62 -2.25 -0.67
N ASP A 526 -26.18 -3.29 -1.35
CA ASP A 526 -26.55 -4.69 -1.08
C ASP A 526 -25.31 -5.53 -0.71
N PRO A 527 -24.69 -5.29 0.48
CA PRO A 527 -23.50 -6.01 0.88
C PRO A 527 -23.84 -7.45 1.28
N CYS A 528 -22.96 -8.39 0.92
CA CYS A 528 -23.03 -9.75 1.43
C CYS A 528 -22.72 -9.77 2.94
N LEU A 529 -23.72 -10.06 3.79
CA LEU A 529 -23.60 -9.98 5.25
C LEU A 529 -23.65 -11.36 5.91
N LEU A 530 -22.72 -11.58 6.85
CA LEU A 530 -22.79 -12.67 7.84
C LEU A 530 -23.15 -12.05 9.20
N LEU A 531 -24.33 -12.38 9.71
CA LEU A 531 -24.85 -11.83 10.96
C LEU A 531 -24.05 -12.36 12.15
N GLY A 532 -23.46 -11.48 12.92
CA GLY A 532 -22.82 -11.79 14.19
C GLY A 532 -23.83 -12.18 15.28
N LEU A 533 -23.65 -13.36 15.85
CA LEU A 533 -24.47 -13.91 16.94
C LEU A 533 -23.60 -14.37 18.08
N MET A 534 -23.92 -13.99 19.30
CA MET A 534 -23.19 -14.39 20.49
C MET A 534 -24.13 -15.02 21.52
N PRO A 535 -24.19 -16.35 21.64
CA PRO A 535 -25.00 -17.00 22.66
C PRO A 535 -24.45 -16.68 24.06
N LEU A 536 -25.27 -16.01 24.88
CA LEU A 536 -24.92 -15.57 26.23
C LEU A 536 -25.00 -16.75 27.23
N ARG A 537 -23.99 -16.88 28.10
CA ARG A 537 -23.93 -17.98 29.08
C ARG A 537 -24.31 -17.59 30.51
N SER A 538 -24.37 -16.30 30.82
CA SER A 538 -24.68 -15.81 32.15
C SER A 538 -25.03 -14.33 32.18
N ALA A 539 -25.76 -13.89 33.21
CA ALA A 539 -25.99 -12.48 33.47
C ALA A 539 -24.68 -11.67 33.61
N ARG A 540 -23.68 -12.22 34.32
CA ARG A 540 -22.39 -11.56 34.48
C ARG A 540 -21.69 -11.29 33.15
N GLN A 541 -21.75 -12.24 32.20
CA GLN A 541 -21.20 -12.01 30.86
C GLN A 541 -21.99 -10.93 30.11
N ALA A 542 -23.32 -10.97 30.20
CA ALA A 542 -24.17 -9.98 29.53
C ALA A 542 -23.91 -8.55 30.03
N GLU A 543 -23.81 -8.36 31.37
CA GLU A 543 -23.51 -7.05 31.95
C GLU A 543 -22.10 -6.57 31.57
N PHE A 544 -21.09 -7.45 31.61
CA PHE A 544 -19.72 -7.14 31.19
C PHE A 544 -19.68 -6.68 29.71
N LEU A 545 -20.31 -7.45 28.83
CA LEU A 545 -20.34 -7.13 27.40
C LEU A 545 -21.06 -5.81 27.12
N HIS A 546 -22.18 -5.56 27.80
CA HIS A 546 -22.97 -4.35 27.60
C HIS A 546 -22.28 -3.09 28.11
N HIS A 547 -21.59 -3.15 29.25
CA HIS A 547 -21.03 -1.98 29.91
C HIS A 547 -19.53 -1.75 29.66
N GLU A 548 -18.78 -2.80 29.31
CA GLU A 548 -17.32 -2.72 29.21
C GLU A 548 -16.79 -3.00 27.81
N VAL A 549 -17.62 -3.53 26.89
CA VAL A 549 -17.18 -3.82 25.51
C VAL A 549 -17.80 -2.81 24.54
N PRO A 550 -17.00 -1.92 23.95
CA PRO A 550 -17.51 -0.93 22.99
C PRO A 550 -18.26 -1.58 21.83
N GLY A 551 -19.40 -1.01 21.46
CA GLY A 551 -20.20 -1.46 20.31
C GLY A 551 -21.08 -2.68 20.56
N VAL A 552 -21.10 -3.24 21.77
CA VAL A 552 -22.00 -4.34 22.15
C VAL A 552 -23.15 -3.79 22.98
N ASN A 553 -24.36 -3.84 22.43
CA ASN A 553 -25.58 -3.41 23.12
C ASN A 553 -26.51 -4.59 23.35
N ILE A 554 -26.71 -4.98 24.63
CA ILE A 554 -27.59 -6.08 25.01
C ILE A 554 -28.85 -5.50 25.61
N PRO A 555 -30.06 -5.75 25.04
CA PRO A 555 -31.32 -5.21 25.51
C PRO A 555 -31.59 -5.54 26.98
N LYS A 556 -32.12 -4.56 27.72
CA LYS A 556 -32.44 -4.72 29.15
C LYS A 556 -33.31 -5.94 29.45
N PRO A 557 -34.37 -6.26 28.67
CA PRO A 557 -35.18 -7.46 28.91
C PRO A 557 -34.38 -8.76 28.89
N VAL A 558 -33.36 -8.88 28.00
CA VAL A 558 -32.49 -10.05 27.91
C VAL A 558 -31.61 -10.14 29.16
N ARG A 559 -31.02 -9.03 29.61
CA ARG A 559 -30.17 -8.96 30.79
C ARG A 559 -30.96 -9.27 32.07
N ASP A 560 -32.15 -8.67 32.23
CA ASP A 560 -33.07 -8.91 33.37
C ASP A 560 -33.49 -10.39 33.44
N LYS A 561 -33.78 -11.01 32.28
CA LYS A 561 -34.13 -12.42 32.23
C LYS A 561 -32.96 -13.32 32.63
N LEU A 562 -31.78 -13.05 32.09
CA LEU A 562 -30.56 -13.79 32.45
C LEU A 562 -30.25 -13.72 33.97
N SER A 563 -30.53 -12.57 34.60
CA SER A 563 -30.31 -12.38 36.05
C SER A 563 -31.16 -13.27 36.95
N GLN A 564 -32.30 -13.74 36.43
CA GLN A 564 -33.26 -14.58 37.14
C GLN A 564 -33.02 -16.08 36.91
N LEU A 565 -32.15 -16.44 35.96
CA LEU A 565 -31.93 -17.84 35.59
C LEU A 565 -30.75 -18.47 36.37
N SER A 566 -30.85 -19.78 36.54
CA SER A 566 -29.75 -20.59 37.10
C SER A 566 -28.52 -20.59 36.14
N LEU A 567 -27.34 -20.96 36.64
CA LEU A 567 -26.13 -21.14 35.82
C LEU A 567 -26.29 -22.23 34.74
N GLU A 568 -27.23 -23.16 34.94
CA GLU A 568 -27.55 -24.25 34.02
C GLU A 568 -28.54 -23.79 32.91
N ASP A 569 -29.48 -22.92 33.24
CA ASP A 569 -30.53 -22.47 32.30
C ASP A 569 -30.13 -21.21 31.51
N ALA A 570 -29.24 -20.38 32.05
CA ALA A 570 -28.80 -19.17 31.37
C ALA A 570 -28.18 -19.43 29.98
N PRO A 571 -27.30 -20.46 29.79
CA PRO A 571 -26.79 -20.79 28.45
C PRO A 571 -27.88 -21.24 27.47
N LYS A 572 -28.92 -21.98 27.95
CA LYS A 572 -30.02 -22.42 27.10
C LYS A 572 -30.80 -21.21 26.59
N TYR A 573 -31.13 -20.28 27.49
CA TYR A 573 -31.80 -19.03 27.11
C TYR A 573 -30.94 -18.17 26.16
N GLY A 574 -29.63 -18.11 26.38
CA GLY A 574 -28.73 -17.41 25.46
C GLY A 574 -28.72 -18.00 24.04
N VAL A 575 -28.84 -19.32 23.92
CA VAL A 575 -29.01 -20.01 22.63
C VAL A 575 -30.39 -19.69 22.04
N GLU A 576 -31.48 -19.71 22.83
CA GLU A 576 -32.82 -19.36 22.36
C GLU A 576 -32.89 -17.93 21.78
N VAL A 577 -32.26 -16.96 22.47
CA VAL A 577 -32.17 -15.57 21.99
C VAL A 577 -31.43 -15.50 20.64
N ALA A 578 -30.29 -16.19 20.53
CA ALA A 578 -29.52 -16.21 19.27
C ALA A 578 -30.31 -16.91 18.14
N GLN A 579 -31.04 -17.99 18.43
CA GLN A 579 -31.90 -18.70 17.46
C GLN A 579 -33.07 -17.82 16.99
N GLU A 580 -33.70 -17.08 17.90
CA GLU A 580 -34.80 -16.16 17.57
C GLU A 580 -34.34 -15.06 16.62
N ILE A 581 -33.18 -14.43 16.92
CA ILE A 581 -32.60 -13.39 16.07
C ILE A 581 -32.23 -13.97 14.71
N LEU A 582 -31.56 -15.12 14.67
CA LEU A 582 -31.18 -15.79 13.44
C LEU A 582 -32.38 -16.10 12.55
N SER A 583 -33.45 -16.64 13.14
CA SER A 583 -34.68 -16.97 12.40
C SER A 583 -35.32 -15.75 11.73
N LYS A 584 -35.31 -14.59 12.41
CA LYS A 584 -35.84 -13.33 11.87
C LYS A 584 -34.89 -12.71 10.82
N ALA A 585 -33.59 -12.83 11.01
CA ALA A 585 -32.59 -12.23 10.15
C ALA A 585 -32.26 -13.04 8.90
N GLN A 586 -32.53 -14.35 8.89
CA GLN A 586 -32.17 -15.26 7.79
C GLN A 586 -32.61 -14.77 6.39
N PRO A 587 -33.81 -14.18 6.19
CA PRO A 587 -34.20 -13.63 4.90
C PRO A 587 -33.50 -12.30 4.54
N LEU A 588 -32.78 -11.69 5.47
CA LEU A 588 -32.16 -10.37 5.34
C LEU A 588 -30.65 -10.42 5.15
N VAL A 589 -30.00 -11.58 5.34
CA VAL A 589 -28.54 -11.73 5.32
C VAL A 589 -28.11 -13.02 4.61
N ASN A 590 -26.85 -13.07 4.18
CA ASN A 590 -26.30 -14.20 3.42
C ASN A 590 -25.75 -15.34 4.29
N GLY A 591 -25.58 -15.08 5.59
CA GLY A 591 -25.04 -16.08 6.50
C GLY A 591 -25.09 -15.67 7.97
N ALA A 592 -24.59 -16.56 8.83
CA ALA A 592 -24.43 -16.33 10.25
C ALA A 592 -22.97 -16.50 10.66
N TYR A 593 -22.48 -15.60 11.50
CA TYR A 593 -21.21 -15.66 12.18
C TYR A 593 -21.44 -15.82 13.67
N ILE A 594 -21.13 -17.00 14.21
CA ILE A 594 -21.46 -17.33 15.60
C ILE A 594 -20.19 -17.25 16.45
N MET A 595 -20.21 -16.46 17.51
CA MET A 595 -19.13 -16.22 18.46
C MET A 595 -19.46 -16.89 19.81
N PRO A 596 -19.26 -18.21 19.96
CA PRO A 596 -19.53 -18.86 21.22
C PRO A 596 -18.50 -18.47 22.28
N PRO A 597 -18.82 -18.55 23.58
CA PRO A 597 -17.79 -18.42 24.63
C PRO A 597 -16.66 -19.45 24.44
N ALA A 598 -15.41 -19.03 24.58
CA ALA A 598 -14.22 -19.89 24.43
C ALA A 598 -14.28 -21.22 25.21
N SER A 599 -14.95 -21.21 26.37
CA SER A 599 -15.12 -22.40 27.21
C SER A 599 -16.24 -23.36 26.75
N ALA A 600 -17.05 -22.95 25.75
CA ALA A 600 -18.22 -23.71 25.31
C ALA A 600 -18.49 -23.54 23.79
N PRO A 601 -17.55 -23.94 22.93
CA PRO A 601 -17.71 -23.78 21.48
C PRO A 601 -18.92 -24.57 20.94
N ASP A 602 -19.32 -25.64 21.60
CA ASP A 602 -20.46 -26.47 21.23
C ASP A 602 -21.81 -25.76 21.29
N LEU A 603 -21.94 -24.62 22.01
CA LEU A 603 -23.15 -23.78 22.01
C LEU A 603 -23.47 -23.25 20.60
N ALA A 604 -22.45 -22.98 19.78
CA ALA A 604 -22.66 -22.59 18.39
C ALA A 604 -23.41 -23.68 17.61
N GLY A 605 -23.09 -24.94 17.83
CA GLY A 605 -23.80 -26.06 17.20
C GLY A 605 -25.29 -26.15 17.59
N GLU A 606 -25.66 -25.69 18.76
CA GLU A 606 -27.08 -25.60 19.15
C GLU A 606 -27.79 -24.44 18.41
N VAL A 607 -27.12 -23.29 18.22
CA VAL A 607 -27.65 -22.18 17.42
C VAL A 607 -27.89 -22.60 15.97
N VAL A 608 -26.96 -23.37 15.37
CA VAL A 608 -27.05 -23.85 13.97
C VAL A 608 -28.30 -24.72 13.71
N LYS A 609 -28.83 -25.42 14.72
CA LYS A 609 -30.06 -26.22 14.56
C LYS A 609 -31.24 -25.40 14.03
N ALA A 610 -31.32 -24.10 14.33
CA ALA A 610 -32.37 -23.24 13.81
C ALA A 610 -32.30 -23.09 12.28
N VAL A 611 -31.08 -23.10 11.69
CA VAL A 611 -30.87 -23.05 10.22
C VAL A 611 -31.28 -24.36 9.56
N SER A 612 -30.97 -25.49 10.16
CA SER A 612 -31.23 -26.81 9.59
C SER A 612 -32.72 -27.19 9.56
N THR A 613 -33.49 -26.71 10.55
CA THR A 613 -34.95 -26.99 10.63
C THR A 613 -35.71 -26.29 9.49
N GLN A 614 -35.23 -25.15 9.02
CA GLN A 614 -35.89 -24.41 7.91
C GLN A 614 -35.46 -24.94 6.53
N ARG A 615 -34.25 -25.47 6.39
CA ARG A 615 -33.82 -26.15 5.13
C ARG A 615 -34.64 -27.38 4.81
N SER A 616 -35.07 -28.13 5.82
CA SER A 616 -35.96 -29.30 5.67
C SER A 616 -37.44 -28.96 5.46
N ALA A 617 -37.85 -27.71 5.66
CA ALA A 617 -39.23 -27.26 5.46
C ALA A 617 -39.46 -26.68 4.04
N VAL A 618 -38.40 -26.39 3.29
CA VAL A 618 -38.42 -25.81 1.93
C VAL A 618 -38.03 -26.83 0.85
N SER A 619 -37.52 -27.99 1.24
CA SER A 619 -37.29 -29.16 0.39
C SER A 619 -38.50 -30.09 0.41
#